data_ba85dad7d7a4720d4ead3d3423b4cb03
#
_entry.id   ba85dad7d7a4720d4ead3d3423b4cb03
#
_cell.length_a   1.000
_cell.length_b   1.000
_cell.length_c   1.000
_cell.angle_alpha   90.00
_cell.angle_beta   90.00
_cell.angle_gamma   90.00
#
_symmetry.space_group_name_H-M   'P 1'
#
loop_
_entity.id
_entity.type
_entity.pdbx_description
1 polymer ?
#
loop_
_entity_poly.entity_id
_entity_poly.type
_entity_poly.pdbx_seq_one_letter_code
_entity_poly.pdbx_strand_id
1 'polypeptide(L)'
;MNLMEKLDALPADCFRSRRICFQRIRTEEDLFRMGLLSLPPEQQAAVNPLWFSLGRAYIAPEQNVPFLILQRVDERPAVIGFIQLHKRLGTEREALSWSFFIIPAFQGMGLGAEAAKLAISLLRSAMPEVPIHLSVERDNSAAQRLYAKLGFCLSRERDGDDLVYVLP
;
A
#
# COMPACT_ATOMS: atom_id res chain seq x y z
N MET A 1 20.20 -3.51 6.12
CA MET A 1 18.96 -3.05 6.77
C MET A 1 17.80 -3.35 5.84
N ASN A 2 16.79 -4.10 6.31
CA ASN A 2 15.63 -4.52 5.53
C ASN A 2 14.54 -3.42 5.47
N LEU A 3 13.44 -3.65 4.71
CA LEU A 3 12.38 -2.64 4.55
C LEU A 3 11.75 -2.27 5.90
N MET A 4 11.45 -3.27 6.75
CA MET A 4 10.82 -3.03 8.05
C MET A 4 11.71 -2.14 8.93
N GLU A 5 13.01 -2.46 9.06
CA GLU A 5 13.97 -1.66 9.85
C GLU A 5 14.11 -0.24 9.31
N LYS A 6 14.14 -0.08 7.98
CA LYS A 6 14.21 1.23 7.35
C LYS A 6 12.96 2.07 7.63
N LEU A 7 11.78 1.47 7.55
CA LEU A 7 10.52 2.15 7.88
C LEU A 7 10.43 2.48 9.39
N ASP A 8 10.85 1.57 10.26
CA ASP A 8 10.82 1.79 11.71
C ASP A 8 11.80 2.89 12.17
N ALA A 9 12.83 3.17 11.38
CA ALA A 9 13.77 4.26 11.62
C ALA A 9 13.25 5.64 11.19
N LEU A 10 12.16 5.71 10.41
CA LEU A 10 11.60 6.99 10.00
C LEU A 10 10.85 7.69 11.14
N PRO A 11 10.90 9.03 11.22
CA PRO A 11 10.10 9.80 12.16
C PRO A 11 8.59 9.54 12.01
N ALA A 12 7.85 9.58 13.11
CA ALA A 12 6.40 9.32 13.11
C ALA A 12 5.61 10.23 12.15
N ASP A 13 6.09 11.45 11.94
CA ASP A 13 5.43 12.40 11.03
C ASP A 13 5.53 11.99 9.56
N CYS A 14 6.49 11.16 9.18
CA CYS A 14 6.59 10.61 7.82
C CYS A 14 5.37 9.74 7.46
N PHE A 15 4.68 9.16 8.46
CA PHE A 15 3.51 8.30 8.27
C PHE A 15 2.20 9.06 8.19
N ARG A 16 2.24 10.38 8.01
CA ARG A 16 1.07 11.26 8.01
C ARG A 16 1.04 12.14 6.77
N SER A 17 -0.17 12.39 6.30
CA SER A 17 -0.47 13.42 5.31
C SER A 17 -1.53 14.36 5.88
N ARG A 18 -2.10 15.23 5.02
CA ARG A 18 -3.13 16.18 5.46
C ARG A 18 -4.35 15.51 6.06
N ARG A 19 -4.86 14.45 5.43
CA ARG A 19 -6.16 13.84 5.79
C ARG A 19 -6.05 12.40 6.29
N ILE A 20 -4.92 11.73 6.08
CA ILE A 20 -4.74 10.34 6.47
C ILE A 20 -3.42 10.10 7.21
N CYS A 21 -3.34 8.98 7.90
CA CYS A 21 -2.09 8.43 8.39
C CYS A 21 -2.06 6.90 8.26
N PHE A 22 -0.84 6.35 8.21
CA PHE A 22 -0.61 4.91 8.27
C PHE A 22 -0.24 4.50 9.68
N GLN A 23 -0.98 3.56 10.24
CA GLN A 23 -0.72 2.99 11.56
C GLN A 23 -0.28 1.55 11.44
N ARG A 24 0.86 1.19 12.03
CA ARG A 24 1.33 -0.20 12.11
C ARG A 24 0.31 -1.07 12.84
N ILE A 25 0.13 -2.28 12.33
CA ILE A 25 -0.68 -3.31 13.00
C ILE A 25 0.23 -4.01 14.01
N ARG A 26 0.01 -3.77 15.31
CA ARG A 26 0.86 -4.27 16.41
C ARG A 26 0.08 -4.85 17.59
N THR A 27 -1.22 -4.63 17.64
CA THR A 27 -2.08 -5.05 18.75
C THR A 27 -3.26 -5.89 18.27
N GLU A 28 -3.90 -6.62 19.19
CA GLU A 28 -5.15 -7.34 18.89
C GLU A 28 -6.27 -6.36 18.49
N GLU A 29 -6.30 -5.17 19.08
CA GLU A 29 -7.26 -4.13 18.68
C GLU A 29 -7.06 -3.70 17.23
N ASP A 30 -5.82 -3.54 16.77
CA ASP A 30 -5.53 -3.23 15.37
C ASP A 30 -6.02 -4.34 14.45
N LEU A 31 -5.83 -5.61 14.84
CA LEU A 31 -6.32 -6.77 14.10
C LEU A 31 -7.86 -6.79 14.05
N PHE A 32 -8.52 -6.52 15.17
CA PHE A 32 -9.97 -6.42 15.21
C PHE A 32 -10.50 -5.31 14.30
N ARG A 33 -9.93 -4.12 14.39
CA ARG A 33 -10.29 -2.98 13.52
C ARG A 33 -10.06 -3.30 12.03
N MET A 34 -8.97 -3.99 11.70
CA MET A 34 -8.70 -4.47 10.35
C MET A 34 -9.76 -5.48 9.88
N GLY A 35 -10.17 -6.39 10.76
CA GLY A 35 -11.20 -7.42 10.46
C GLY A 35 -12.59 -6.83 10.14
N LEU A 36 -12.84 -5.58 10.52
CA LEU A 36 -14.08 -4.87 10.18
C LEU A 36 -14.06 -4.26 8.77
N LEU A 37 -12.88 -4.19 8.13
CA LEU A 37 -12.76 -3.70 6.77
C LEU A 37 -13.34 -4.72 5.79
N SER A 38 -14.26 -4.29 4.96
CA SER A 38 -14.84 -5.13 3.91
C SER A 38 -14.92 -4.40 2.58
N LEU A 39 -14.78 -5.17 1.51
CA LEU A 39 -15.02 -4.73 0.14
C LEU A 39 -16.18 -5.50 -0.45
N PRO A 40 -16.96 -4.90 -1.34
CA PRO A 40 -17.97 -5.61 -2.10
C PRO A 40 -17.34 -6.67 -3.00
N PRO A 41 -18.05 -7.75 -3.35
CA PRO A 41 -17.50 -8.89 -4.09
C PRO A 41 -16.73 -8.53 -5.38
N GLU A 42 -17.23 -7.53 -6.11
CA GLU A 42 -16.63 -7.05 -7.37
C GLU A 42 -15.27 -6.36 -7.16
N GLN A 43 -14.99 -5.87 -5.96
CA GLN A 43 -13.69 -5.25 -5.62
C GLN A 43 -12.74 -6.22 -4.93
N GLN A 44 -13.24 -7.31 -4.35
CA GLN A 44 -12.41 -8.29 -3.64
C GLN A 44 -11.43 -9.00 -4.57
N ALA A 45 -11.78 -9.22 -5.83
CA ALA A 45 -10.93 -9.89 -6.79
C ALA A 45 -9.68 -9.07 -7.15
N ALA A 46 -9.75 -7.74 -7.06
CA ALA A 46 -8.65 -6.83 -7.41
C ALA A 46 -7.63 -6.61 -6.29
N VAL A 47 -7.83 -7.21 -5.12
CA VAL A 47 -6.94 -7.04 -3.95
C VAL A 47 -6.64 -8.37 -3.29
N ASN A 48 -5.46 -8.49 -2.70
CA ASN A 48 -5.14 -9.64 -1.88
C ASN A 48 -6.06 -9.70 -0.65
N PRO A 49 -6.61 -10.89 -0.31
CA PRO A 49 -7.31 -11.06 0.96
C PRO A 49 -6.46 -10.63 2.16
N LEU A 50 -7.09 -10.02 3.16
CA LEU A 50 -6.38 -9.54 4.35
C LEU A 50 -5.60 -10.65 5.07
N TRP A 51 -6.17 -11.85 5.18
CA TRP A 51 -5.48 -13.00 5.78
C TRP A 51 -4.20 -13.37 5.02
N PHE A 52 -4.21 -13.27 3.68
CA PHE A 52 -3.03 -13.57 2.86
C PHE A 52 -1.95 -12.50 3.06
N SER A 53 -2.34 -11.23 3.10
CA SER A 53 -1.41 -10.12 3.38
C SER A 53 -0.76 -10.24 4.75
N LEU A 54 -1.52 -10.60 5.79
CA LEU A 54 -0.96 -10.85 7.12
C LEU A 54 -0.10 -12.10 7.17
N GLY A 55 -0.50 -13.17 6.47
CA GLY A 55 0.30 -14.38 6.34
C GLY A 55 1.68 -14.10 5.72
N ARG A 56 1.73 -13.28 4.68
CA ARG A 56 3.01 -12.83 4.10
C ARG A 56 3.85 -12.02 5.09
N ALA A 57 3.22 -11.13 5.85
CA ALA A 57 3.91 -10.35 6.87
C ALA A 57 4.42 -11.22 8.03
N TYR A 58 3.73 -12.31 8.36
CA TYR A 58 4.19 -13.29 9.34
C TYR A 58 5.39 -14.13 8.85
N ILE A 59 5.35 -14.56 7.57
CA ILE A 59 6.42 -15.40 6.98
C ILE A 59 7.68 -14.58 6.69
N ALA A 60 7.54 -13.35 6.20
CA ALA A 60 8.65 -12.50 5.80
C ALA A 60 8.38 -11.03 6.25
N PRO A 61 8.42 -10.76 7.58
CA PRO A 61 8.10 -9.44 8.14
C PRO A 61 9.07 -8.36 7.68
N GLU A 62 10.31 -8.72 7.38
CA GLU A 62 11.34 -7.81 6.89
C GLU A 62 11.06 -7.25 5.48
N GLN A 63 10.16 -7.91 4.73
CA GLN A 63 9.80 -7.55 3.35
C GLN A 63 8.35 -7.09 3.21
N ASN A 64 7.48 -7.42 4.14
CA ASN A 64 6.04 -7.18 4.05
C ASN A 64 5.54 -6.46 5.30
N VAL A 65 5.26 -5.18 5.16
CA VAL A 65 4.96 -4.31 6.29
C VAL A 65 3.53 -3.78 6.19
N PRO A 66 2.58 -4.34 6.99
CA PRO A 66 1.17 -3.97 6.94
C PRO A 66 0.85 -2.75 7.80
N PHE A 67 -0.09 -1.93 7.31
CA PHE A 67 -0.63 -0.77 8.01
C PHE A 67 -2.15 -0.66 7.84
N LEU A 68 -2.81 -0.12 8.84
CA LEU A 68 -4.14 0.47 8.71
C LEU A 68 -4.00 1.86 8.07
N ILE A 69 -4.93 2.20 7.19
CA ILE A 69 -5.12 3.57 6.70
C ILE A 69 -6.19 4.21 7.55
N LEU A 70 -5.84 5.28 8.26
CA LEU A 70 -6.77 6.03 9.10
C LEU A 70 -7.04 7.39 8.49
N GLN A 71 -8.30 7.80 8.46
CA GLN A 71 -8.66 9.17 8.19
C GLN A 71 -8.47 10.01 9.46
N ARG A 72 -7.74 11.10 9.32
CA ARG A 72 -7.53 12.07 10.40
C ARG A 72 -8.78 12.96 10.50
N VAL A 73 -9.70 12.60 11.36
CA VAL A 73 -10.86 13.41 11.73
C VAL A 73 -10.86 13.50 13.24
N ASP A 74 -10.83 14.70 13.76
CA ASP A 74 -10.96 15.05 15.19
C ASP A 74 -10.38 14.01 16.20
N GLU A 75 -11.03 13.78 17.32
CA GLU A 75 -10.47 13.00 18.44
C GLU A 75 -10.40 11.49 18.22
N ARG A 76 -11.09 10.94 17.19
CA ARG A 76 -11.12 9.49 16.90
C ARG A 76 -10.92 9.20 15.43
N PRO A 77 -9.70 8.87 15.00
CA PRO A 77 -9.44 8.55 13.61
C PRO A 77 -10.20 7.28 13.18
N ALA A 78 -10.91 7.38 12.06
CA ALA A 78 -11.62 6.25 11.45
C ALA A 78 -10.65 5.39 10.65
N VAL A 79 -10.74 4.05 10.79
CA VAL A 79 -10.05 3.12 9.89
C VAL A 79 -10.81 3.07 8.57
N ILE A 80 -10.17 3.48 7.50
CA ILE A 80 -10.79 3.61 6.17
C ILE A 80 -10.23 2.65 5.13
N GLY A 81 -9.18 1.90 5.47
CA GLY A 81 -8.56 0.97 4.55
C GLY A 81 -7.33 0.29 5.12
N PHE A 82 -6.67 -0.42 4.24
CA PHE A 82 -5.48 -1.21 4.53
C PHE A 82 -4.43 -0.98 3.46
N ILE A 83 -3.16 -0.97 3.84
CA ILE A 83 -2.04 -0.97 2.91
C ILE A 83 -0.93 -1.89 3.44
N GLN A 84 -0.32 -2.66 2.55
CA GLN A 84 0.90 -3.39 2.84
C GLN A 84 2.01 -2.89 1.91
N LEU A 85 3.09 -2.39 2.47
CA LEU A 85 4.29 -2.03 1.74
C LEU A 85 5.17 -3.26 1.59
N HIS A 86 5.70 -3.49 0.38
CA HIS A 86 6.49 -4.67 0.05
C HIS A 86 7.88 -4.31 -0.46
N LYS A 87 8.87 -5.12 -0.11
CA LYS A 87 10.09 -5.27 -0.88
C LYS A 87 10.00 -6.56 -1.68
N ARG A 88 9.86 -6.45 -2.98
CA ARG A 88 9.86 -7.62 -3.87
C ARG A 88 11.30 -8.01 -4.20
N LEU A 89 11.60 -9.29 -4.07
CA LEU A 89 12.79 -9.85 -4.71
C LEU A 89 12.37 -10.19 -6.15
N GLY A 90 12.64 -9.28 -7.06
CA GLY A 90 12.42 -9.52 -8.49
C GLY A 90 13.40 -10.58 -9.01
N THR A 91 13.08 -11.20 -10.13
CA THR A 91 13.95 -12.19 -10.78
C THR A 91 15.29 -11.59 -11.22
N GLU A 92 15.38 -10.28 -11.46
CA GLU A 92 16.57 -9.58 -11.88
C GLU A 92 16.98 -8.39 -11.00
N ARG A 93 16.01 -7.70 -10.37
CA ARG A 93 16.25 -6.52 -9.54
C ARG A 93 15.29 -6.44 -8.37
N GLU A 94 15.77 -5.90 -7.26
CA GLU A 94 14.90 -5.54 -6.13
C GLU A 94 13.96 -4.41 -6.55
N ALA A 95 12.71 -4.48 -6.10
CA ALA A 95 11.73 -3.42 -6.30
C ALA A 95 10.87 -3.25 -5.04
N LEU A 96 10.44 -2.03 -4.78
CA LEU A 96 9.43 -1.72 -3.79
C LEU A 96 8.05 -1.77 -4.44
N SER A 97 7.04 -2.10 -3.65
CA SER A 97 5.66 -2.20 -4.12
C SER A 97 4.69 -1.97 -2.96
N TRP A 98 3.41 -1.92 -3.26
CA TRP A 98 2.34 -2.00 -2.26
C TRP A 98 1.11 -2.68 -2.85
N SER A 99 0.25 -3.12 -1.94
CA SER A 99 -1.14 -3.42 -2.21
C SER A 99 -2.00 -2.68 -1.20
N PHE A 100 -3.09 -2.04 -1.64
CA PHE A 100 -3.97 -1.31 -0.76
C PHE A 100 -5.40 -1.26 -1.25
N PHE A 101 -6.31 -0.96 -0.33
CA PHE A 101 -7.67 -0.57 -0.67
C PHE A 101 -8.22 0.46 0.34
N ILE A 102 -9.18 1.22 -0.12
CA ILE A 102 -10.05 2.09 0.69
C ILE A 102 -11.46 1.50 0.65
N ILE A 103 -12.14 1.39 1.80
CA ILE A 103 -13.51 0.88 1.85
C ILE A 103 -14.48 1.81 1.11
N PRO A 104 -15.61 1.29 0.55
CA PRO A 104 -16.49 2.05 -0.34
C PRO A 104 -16.97 3.38 0.22
N ALA A 105 -17.29 3.44 1.51
CA ALA A 105 -17.78 4.67 2.16
C ALA A 105 -16.81 5.87 2.06
N PHE A 106 -15.53 5.62 1.77
CA PHE A 106 -14.47 6.64 1.68
C PHE A 106 -13.84 6.73 0.29
N GLN A 107 -14.36 6.00 -0.69
CA GLN A 107 -13.93 6.09 -2.08
C GLN A 107 -14.47 7.37 -2.76
N GLY A 108 -13.86 7.77 -3.86
CA GLY A 108 -14.27 8.96 -4.61
C GLY A 108 -13.89 10.30 -3.98
N MET A 109 -13.25 10.30 -2.80
CA MET A 109 -12.87 11.52 -2.06
C MET A 109 -11.38 11.90 -2.26
N GLY A 110 -10.67 11.22 -3.14
CA GLY A 110 -9.23 11.42 -3.37
C GLY A 110 -8.31 10.82 -2.29
N LEU A 111 -8.86 10.07 -1.33
CA LEU A 111 -8.06 9.47 -0.23
C LEU A 111 -7.15 8.36 -0.73
N GLY A 112 -7.55 7.60 -1.75
CA GLY A 112 -6.68 6.61 -2.39
C GLY A 112 -5.45 7.24 -3.05
N ALA A 113 -5.63 8.37 -3.73
CA ALA A 113 -4.50 9.11 -4.32
C ALA A 113 -3.56 9.67 -3.24
N GLU A 114 -4.11 10.12 -2.12
CA GLU A 114 -3.33 10.60 -0.98
C GLU A 114 -2.56 9.46 -0.31
N ALA A 115 -3.19 8.28 -0.17
CA ALA A 115 -2.52 7.08 0.34
C ALA A 115 -1.37 6.63 -0.56
N ALA A 116 -1.55 6.61 -1.88
CA ALA A 116 -0.49 6.27 -2.81
C ALA A 116 0.68 7.27 -2.76
N LYS A 117 0.41 8.58 -2.65
CA LYS A 117 1.45 9.61 -2.45
C LYS A 117 2.22 9.41 -1.15
N LEU A 118 1.53 9.10 -0.07
CA LEU A 118 2.16 8.82 1.22
C LEU A 118 3.03 7.56 1.16
N ALA A 119 2.56 6.51 0.49
CA ALA A 119 3.35 5.28 0.26
C ALA A 119 4.62 5.57 -0.55
N ILE A 120 4.53 6.36 -1.63
CA ILE A 120 5.71 6.78 -2.41
C ILE A 120 6.71 7.52 -1.52
N SER A 121 6.23 8.50 -0.74
CA SER A 121 7.09 9.28 0.17
C SER A 121 7.81 8.40 1.19
N LEU A 122 7.10 7.47 1.82
CA LEU A 122 7.67 6.53 2.78
C LEU A 122 8.72 5.61 2.15
N LEU A 123 8.40 5.00 1.00
CA LEU A 123 9.30 4.08 0.32
C LEU A 123 10.55 4.79 -0.18
N ARG A 124 10.42 6.00 -0.73
CA ARG A 124 11.55 6.84 -1.14
C ARG A 124 12.42 7.26 0.04
N SER A 125 11.82 7.61 1.18
CA SER A 125 12.58 7.94 2.40
C SER A 125 13.31 6.73 2.98
N ALA A 126 12.68 5.56 2.91
CA ALA A 126 13.25 4.32 3.44
C ALA A 126 14.37 3.75 2.55
N MET A 127 14.14 3.72 1.23
CA MET A 127 15.02 3.05 0.24
C MET A 127 15.05 3.85 -1.09
N PRO A 128 15.72 5.02 -1.12
CA PRO A 128 15.67 5.96 -2.24
C PRO A 128 16.19 5.39 -3.57
N GLU A 129 17.12 4.45 -3.53
CA GLU A 129 17.77 3.86 -4.71
C GLU A 129 17.00 2.68 -5.33
N VAL A 130 15.91 2.23 -4.66
CA VAL A 130 15.14 1.08 -5.11
C VAL A 130 13.88 1.55 -5.85
N PRO A 131 13.68 1.15 -7.13
CA PRO A 131 12.51 1.56 -7.88
C PRO A 131 11.21 1.01 -7.29
N ILE A 132 10.09 1.70 -7.56
CA ILE A 132 8.76 1.24 -7.16
C ILE A 132 8.07 0.63 -8.38
N HIS A 133 7.68 -0.64 -8.27
CA HIS A 133 6.97 -1.40 -9.30
C HIS A 133 5.58 -1.79 -8.80
N LEU A 134 4.56 -1.56 -9.60
CA LEU A 134 3.17 -1.91 -9.29
C LEU A 134 2.59 -2.78 -10.40
N SER A 135 2.03 -3.91 -10.03
CA SER A 135 1.25 -4.75 -10.94
C SER A 135 -0.21 -4.33 -10.89
N VAL A 136 -0.82 -4.14 -12.05
CA VAL A 136 -2.20 -3.64 -12.20
C VAL A 136 -2.92 -4.49 -13.23
N GLU A 137 -4.07 -5.03 -12.86
CA GLU A 137 -4.96 -5.73 -13.78
C GLU A 137 -5.29 -4.87 -15.01
N ARG A 138 -5.36 -5.49 -16.18
CA ARG A 138 -5.56 -4.78 -17.46
C ARG A 138 -6.86 -4.00 -17.56
N ASP A 139 -7.89 -4.43 -16.90
CA ASP A 139 -9.21 -3.81 -16.84
C ASP A 139 -9.37 -2.81 -15.69
N ASN A 140 -8.41 -2.73 -14.75
CA ASN A 140 -8.42 -1.76 -13.66
C ASN A 140 -7.97 -0.37 -14.13
N SER A 141 -8.79 0.26 -14.98
CA SER A 141 -8.51 1.58 -15.56
C SER A 141 -8.41 2.70 -14.50
N ALA A 142 -9.05 2.52 -13.34
CA ALA A 142 -8.97 3.50 -12.24
C ALA A 142 -7.57 3.53 -11.63
N ALA A 143 -6.99 2.36 -11.33
CA ALA A 143 -5.62 2.27 -10.83
C ALA A 143 -4.60 2.76 -11.87
N GLN A 144 -4.77 2.39 -13.14
CA GLN A 144 -3.90 2.84 -14.22
C GLN A 144 -3.87 4.37 -14.33
N ARG A 145 -5.03 5.03 -14.31
CA ARG A 145 -5.11 6.49 -14.31
C ARG A 145 -4.49 7.14 -13.07
N LEU A 146 -4.70 6.52 -11.90
CA LEU A 146 -4.09 7.00 -10.66
C LEU A 146 -2.57 6.98 -10.75
N TYR A 147 -1.99 5.84 -11.15
CA TYR A 147 -0.54 5.68 -11.18
C TYR A 147 0.12 6.52 -12.27
N ALA A 148 -0.52 6.68 -13.43
CA ALA A 148 -0.06 7.60 -14.47
C ALA A 148 0.00 9.05 -13.94
N LYS A 149 -1.02 9.51 -13.19
CA LYS A 149 -1.03 10.85 -12.56
C LYS A 149 0.05 11.01 -11.47
N LEU A 150 0.49 9.92 -10.87
CA LEU A 150 1.56 9.91 -9.86
C LEU A 150 2.97 9.79 -10.47
N GLY A 151 3.08 9.79 -11.79
CA GLY A 151 4.36 9.74 -12.51
C GLY A 151 4.88 8.35 -12.82
N PHE A 152 4.08 7.31 -12.59
CA PHE A 152 4.45 5.96 -13.02
C PHE A 152 4.38 5.84 -14.53
N CYS A 153 5.35 5.14 -15.11
CA CYS A 153 5.39 4.80 -16.52
C CYS A 153 5.07 3.30 -16.71
N LEU A 154 4.31 3.00 -17.76
CA LEU A 154 4.06 1.62 -18.17
C LEU A 154 5.37 0.97 -18.62
N SER A 155 5.74 -0.15 -17.99
CA SER A 155 6.90 -0.95 -18.34
C SER A 155 6.57 -1.95 -19.46
N ARG A 156 7.63 -2.48 -20.10
CA ARG A 156 7.52 -3.65 -20.99
C ARG A 156 7.43 -4.97 -20.22
N GLU A 157 7.79 -4.94 -18.94
CA GLU A 157 7.67 -6.09 -18.05
C GLU A 157 6.21 -6.50 -17.87
N ARG A 158 5.99 -7.75 -17.49
CA ARG A 158 4.68 -8.31 -17.15
C ARG A 158 4.79 -9.10 -15.86
N ASP A 159 3.72 -9.08 -15.07
CA ASP A 159 3.55 -9.92 -13.90
C ASP A 159 2.33 -10.84 -14.18
N GLY A 160 2.59 -12.00 -14.81
CA GLY A 160 1.52 -12.78 -15.42
C GLY A 160 0.80 -11.98 -16.52
N ASP A 161 -0.51 -11.81 -16.37
CA ASP A 161 -1.34 -11.02 -17.30
C ASP A 161 -1.39 -9.53 -16.93
N ASP A 162 -0.87 -9.14 -15.77
CA ASP A 162 -0.92 -7.79 -15.27
C ASP A 162 0.06 -6.85 -15.97
N LEU A 163 -0.32 -5.59 -16.03
CA LEU A 163 0.53 -4.50 -16.48
C LEU A 163 1.45 -4.07 -15.34
N VAL A 164 2.74 -3.85 -15.64
CA VAL A 164 3.70 -3.36 -14.66
C VAL A 164 3.95 -1.87 -14.88
N TYR A 165 3.71 -1.08 -13.85
CA TYR A 165 4.00 0.35 -13.79
C TYR A 165 5.22 0.60 -12.91
N VAL A 166 6.14 1.44 -13.36
CA VAL A 166 7.42 1.72 -12.71
C VAL A 166 7.55 3.20 -12.40
N LEU A 167 7.94 3.50 -11.18
CA LEU A 167 8.42 4.82 -10.75
C LEU A 167 9.92 4.66 -10.43
N PRO A 168 10.81 5.22 -11.28
CA PRO A 168 12.25 5.10 -11.12
C PRO A 168 12.77 5.74 -9.83
#